data_26f3c0fb7244d6f13e5472868da40d7b
#
_entry.id   26f3c0fb7244d6f13e5472868da40d7b
#
_cell.length_a   1.000
_cell.length_b   1.000
_cell.length_c   1.000
_cell.angle_alpha   90.00
_cell.angle_beta   90.00
_cell.angle_gamma   90.00
#
_symmetry.space_group_name_H-M   'P 1'
#
loop_
_entity.id
_entity.type
_entity.pdbx_description
1 polymer ?
#
loop_
_entity_poly.entity_id
_entity_poly.type
_entity_poly.pdbx_seq_one_letter_code
_entity_poly.pdbx_strand_id
1 'polypeptide(L)'
;MRPPIDRRRLVAMLRKESKQILRDPSTILIAAVLPLILIFLFGYAVSLDTSRSKIGVALQDSSAPALGLAQAYQRSRWFDVTMARSVAPLTPLLTAGRIRAIVVIPADFGKRRAAGRGAPVQIITDGSTPQVASFVGAYAEGVRQSWAQETGDGAAARPAIALAPRYWFNPELKSRNFLVPGAIAIVMTMVGTLLTALVVAREWERGTMEAIMATPVSMAEFLASKLLPYFVLALGSMTICTLIAVLAFHVPFRGSPFALLVIASAFLVPALGQGLLISAATKNQFVASQIALISAFLPAFLLSGFLFEISSMPKPIQAITYLVTARYLIPPLQSVFMAGDLWGLFLPNIAAMLAFGAVFFALAFRVTRKRLD
;
A
#
# COMPACT_ATOMS: atom_id res chain seq x y z
N MET A 1 -45.09 -6.58 13.04
CA MET A 1 -44.10 -6.65 14.17
C MET A 1 -42.88 -7.45 13.70
N ARG A 2 -41.68 -6.91 13.88
CA ARG A 2 -40.47 -7.69 13.59
C ARG A 2 -40.31 -8.74 14.70
N PRO A 3 -40.11 -10.05 14.38
CA PRO A 3 -39.89 -11.04 15.43
C PRO A 3 -38.60 -10.66 16.20
N PRO A 4 -38.60 -10.80 17.55
CA PRO A 4 -37.40 -10.54 18.34
C PRO A 4 -36.27 -11.49 17.94
N ILE A 5 -35.04 -11.03 18.04
CA ILE A 5 -33.84 -11.85 17.73
C ILE A 5 -33.79 -13.00 18.75
N ASP A 6 -33.88 -14.23 18.25
CA ASP A 6 -33.76 -15.44 19.08
C ASP A 6 -32.31 -15.94 19.09
N ARG A 7 -31.71 -15.91 20.27
CA ARG A 7 -30.30 -16.36 20.46
C ARG A 7 -30.07 -17.81 20.03
N ARG A 8 -31.01 -18.71 20.25
CA ARG A 8 -30.86 -20.14 19.89
C ARG A 8 -30.81 -20.30 18.38
N ARG A 9 -31.69 -19.63 17.65
CA ARG A 9 -31.71 -19.65 16.19
C ARG A 9 -30.42 -19.04 15.62
N LEU A 10 -30.00 -17.88 16.12
CA LEU A 10 -28.78 -17.22 15.68
C LEU A 10 -27.54 -18.11 15.88
N VAL A 11 -27.39 -18.74 17.07
CA VAL A 11 -26.26 -19.64 17.36
C VAL A 11 -26.29 -20.88 16.47
N ALA A 12 -27.45 -21.47 16.20
CA ALA A 12 -27.56 -22.62 15.30
C ALA A 12 -27.13 -22.25 13.87
N MET A 13 -27.57 -21.09 13.37
CA MET A 13 -27.17 -20.57 12.05
C MET A 13 -25.69 -20.26 12.00
N LEU A 14 -25.12 -19.62 13.02
CA LEU A 14 -23.68 -19.35 13.12
C LEU A 14 -22.85 -20.64 13.05
N ARG A 15 -23.25 -21.67 13.82
CA ARG A 15 -22.56 -22.99 13.79
C ARG A 15 -22.63 -23.64 12.41
N LYS A 16 -23.80 -23.58 11.77
CA LYS A 16 -23.96 -24.09 10.39
C LYS A 16 -23.01 -23.36 9.45
N GLU A 17 -23.01 -22.04 9.48
CA GLU A 17 -22.23 -21.18 8.58
C GLU A 17 -20.72 -21.37 8.80
N SER A 18 -20.25 -21.41 10.05
CA SER A 18 -18.86 -21.65 10.37
C SER A 18 -18.37 -23.01 9.84
N LYS A 19 -19.19 -24.07 9.96
CA LYS A 19 -18.86 -25.38 9.39
C LYS A 19 -18.83 -25.34 7.85
N GLN A 20 -19.70 -24.57 7.23
CA GLN A 20 -19.75 -24.42 5.79
C GLN A 20 -18.48 -23.70 5.29
N ILE A 21 -18.07 -22.61 5.95
CA ILE A 21 -16.85 -21.85 5.63
C ILE A 21 -15.61 -22.74 5.69
N LEU A 22 -15.46 -23.56 6.75
CA LEU A 22 -14.32 -24.46 6.93
C LEU A 22 -14.26 -25.57 5.87
N ARG A 23 -15.38 -25.88 5.21
CA ARG A 23 -15.48 -26.91 4.16
C ARG A 23 -15.52 -26.34 2.76
N ASP A 24 -15.50 -25.04 2.61
CA ASP A 24 -15.54 -24.36 1.32
C ASP A 24 -14.14 -23.99 0.86
N PRO A 25 -13.56 -24.69 -0.13
CA PRO A 25 -12.22 -24.40 -0.64
C PRO A 25 -12.10 -22.98 -1.18
N SER A 26 -13.16 -22.44 -1.79
CA SER A 26 -13.17 -21.09 -2.36
C SER A 26 -13.01 -20.03 -1.25
N THR A 27 -13.67 -20.19 -0.14
CA THR A 27 -13.56 -19.30 1.01
C THR A 27 -12.15 -19.34 1.61
N ILE A 28 -11.55 -20.53 1.74
CA ILE A 28 -10.18 -20.70 2.25
C ILE A 28 -9.17 -20.06 1.28
N LEU A 29 -9.36 -20.26 -0.04
CA LEU A 29 -8.50 -19.67 -1.05
C LEU A 29 -8.52 -18.13 -0.98
N ILE A 30 -9.70 -17.52 -0.86
CA ILE A 30 -9.84 -16.06 -0.78
C ILE A 30 -9.35 -15.51 0.56
N ALA A 31 -9.59 -16.21 1.67
CA ALA A 31 -9.28 -15.68 3.01
C ALA A 31 -7.84 -15.95 3.46
N ALA A 32 -7.18 -16.98 2.94
CA ALA A 32 -5.84 -17.36 3.36
C ALA A 32 -4.83 -17.34 2.21
N VAL A 33 -5.08 -18.08 1.13
CA VAL A 33 -4.08 -18.26 0.07
C VAL A 33 -3.84 -16.98 -0.71
N LEU A 34 -4.90 -16.28 -1.10
CA LEU A 34 -4.81 -15.05 -1.88
C LEU A 34 -4.11 -13.91 -1.13
N PRO A 35 -4.43 -13.63 0.16
CA PRO A 35 -3.67 -12.70 0.98
C PRO A 35 -2.18 -13.02 1.04
N LEU A 36 -1.83 -14.29 1.24
CA LEU A 36 -0.45 -14.74 1.27
C LEU A 36 0.27 -14.42 -0.04
N ILE A 37 -0.31 -14.84 -1.17
CA ILE A 37 0.28 -14.57 -2.49
C ILE A 37 0.50 -13.06 -2.68
N LEU A 38 -0.50 -12.24 -2.37
CA LEU A 38 -0.41 -10.80 -2.57
C LEU A 38 0.60 -10.12 -1.65
N ILE A 39 0.66 -10.51 -0.36
CA ILE A 39 1.63 -9.91 0.56
C ILE A 39 3.07 -10.30 0.19
N PHE A 40 3.29 -11.54 -0.29
CA PHE A 40 4.59 -11.95 -0.82
C PHE A 40 4.94 -11.23 -2.12
N LEU A 41 3.97 -11.05 -3.01
CA LEU A 41 4.15 -10.29 -4.24
C LEU A 41 4.58 -8.84 -3.94
N PHE A 42 3.84 -8.14 -3.08
CA PHE A 42 4.17 -6.76 -2.70
C PHE A 42 5.42 -6.63 -1.83
N GLY A 43 5.72 -7.62 -1.01
CA GLY A 43 6.89 -7.61 -0.13
C GLY A 43 8.22 -7.92 -0.83
N TYR A 44 8.20 -8.73 -1.90
CA TYR A 44 9.40 -9.14 -2.62
C TYR A 44 9.48 -8.63 -4.06
N ALA A 45 8.38 -8.66 -4.82
CA ALA A 45 8.41 -8.31 -6.23
C ALA A 45 8.32 -6.80 -6.48
N VAL A 46 7.64 -6.07 -5.60
CA VAL A 46 7.53 -4.61 -5.66
C VAL A 46 8.55 -4.01 -4.69
N SER A 47 9.82 -4.00 -5.06
CA SER A 47 10.85 -3.25 -4.34
C SER A 47 11.04 -1.91 -5.03
N LEU A 48 10.74 -0.82 -4.32
CA LEU A 48 11.17 0.53 -4.69
C LEU A 48 12.55 0.83 -4.09
N ASP A 49 13.13 -0.12 -3.33
CA ASP A 49 14.45 -0.01 -2.79
C ASP A 49 15.44 -0.21 -3.94
N THR A 50 16.09 0.84 -4.32
CA THR A 50 17.28 0.77 -5.15
C THR A 50 18.42 0.16 -4.31
N SER A 51 18.47 -1.18 -4.29
CA SER A 51 19.72 -1.86 -3.95
C SER A 51 20.79 -1.28 -4.89
N ARG A 52 21.70 -0.46 -4.39
CA ARG A 52 22.75 0.23 -5.13
C ARG A 52 22.38 0.52 -6.58
N SER A 53 21.81 1.71 -6.83
CA SER A 53 21.48 2.12 -8.21
C SER A 53 22.72 2.07 -9.08
N LYS A 54 22.65 1.33 -10.18
CA LYS A 54 23.74 1.32 -11.16
C LYS A 54 23.77 2.67 -11.87
N ILE A 55 24.90 3.37 -11.75
CA ILE A 55 25.12 4.65 -12.42
C ILE A 55 26.42 4.62 -13.23
N GLY A 56 26.46 5.42 -14.29
CA GLY A 56 27.71 5.72 -14.99
C GLY A 56 28.34 7.00 -14.46
N VAL A 57 29.65 7.04 -14.29
CA VAL A 57 30.39 8.28 -14.01
C VAL A 57 31.32 8.55 -15.18
N ALA A 58 31.03 9.62 -15.94
CA ALA A 58 31.86 10.11 -17.01
C ALA A 58 32.88 11.10 -16.43
N LEU A 59 34.09 10.63 -16.16
CA LEU A 59 35.19 11.43 -15.63
C LEU A 59 36.01 12.02 -16.79
N GLN A 60 35.78 13.28 -17.13
CA GLN A 60 36.48 13.96 -18.23
C GLN A 60 37.69 14.75 -17.75
N ASP A 61 37.86 14.95 -16.43
CA ASP A 61 38.97 15.67 -15.82
C ASP A 61 39.86 14.70 -15.02
N SER A 62 41.16 14.85 -15.11
CA SER A 62 42.18 14.07 -14.38
C SER A 62 42.67 14.77 -13.12
N SER A 63 42.14 15.91 -12.75
CA SER A 63 42.53 16.64 -11.55
C SER A 63 42.24 15.86 -10.26
N ALA A 64 43.00 16.08 -9.20
CA ALA A 64 42.82 15.43 -7.91
C ALA A 64 41.39 15.65 -7.34
N PRO A 65 40.76 16.86 -7.45
CA PRO A 65 39.37 17.06 -7.02
C PRO A 65 38.38 16.23 -7.83
N ALA A 66 38.53 16.12 -9.14
CA ALA A 66 37.64 15.33 -9.99
C ALA A 66 37.74 13.84 -9.67
N LEU A 67 38.93 13.33 -9.45
CA LEU A 67 39.16 11.95 -9.00
C LEU A 67 38.55 11.71 -7.61
N GLY A 68 38.70 12.65 -6.69
CA GLY A 68 38.12 12.57 -5.34
C GLY A 68 36.60 12.48 -5.37
N LEU A 69 35.96 13.29 -6.21
CA LEU A 69 34.50 13.22 -6.39
C LEU A 69 34.05 11.90 -7.01
N ALA A 70 34.77 11.42 -8.04
CA ALA A 70 34.46 10.14 -8.66
C ALA A 70 34.61 8.96 -7.67
N GLN A 71 35.61 9.00 -6.79
CA GLN A 71 35.79 8.03 -5.70
C GLN A 71 34.66 8.15 -4.65
N ALA A 72 34.17 9.35 -4.34
CA ALA A 72 33.04 9.53 -3.44
C ALA A 72 31.78 8.81 -3.96
N TYR A 73 31.49 8.89 -5.26
CA TYR A 73 30.42 8.10 -5.87
C TYR A 73 30.67 6.59 -5.76
N GLN A 74 31.89 6.10 -6.02
CA GLN A 74 32.24 4.68 -5.93
C GLN A 74 32.10 4.12 -4.50
N ARG A 75 32.48 4.90 -3.49
CA ARG A 75 32.39 4.52 -2.06
C ARG A 75 30.98 4.66 -1.49
N SER A 76 30.11 5.34 -2.23
CA SER A 76 28.72 5.54 -1.77
C SER A 76 27.98 4.21 -1.65
N ARG A 77 27.29 4.01 -0.55
CA ARG A 77 26.41 2.85 -0.34
C ARG A 77 25.20 2.80 -1.29
N TRP A 78 24.91 3.93 -1.93
CA TRP A 78 23.74 4.09 -2.79
C TRP A 78 23.96 3.70 -4.24
N PHE A 79 25.24 3.61 -4.68
CA PHE A 79 25.57 3.44 -6.08
C PHE A 79 26.49 2.26 -6.35
N ASP A 80 26.23 1.58 -7.47
CA ASP A 80 27.14 0.69 -8.16
C ASP A 80 27.62 1.45 -9.40
N VAL A 81 28.94 1.79 -9.46
CA VAL A 81 29.45 2.79 -10.38
C VAL A 81 30.22 2.15 -11.51
N THR A 82 29.81 2.40 -12.76
CA THR A 82 30.57 2.12 -13.98
C THR A 82 31.33 3.38 -14.41
N MET A 83 32.67 3.34 -14.38
CA MET A 83 33.49 4.48 -14.76
C MET A 83 33.72 4.51 -16.27
N ALA A 84 33.67 5.71 -16.85
CA ALA A 84 34.08 5.97 -18.24
C ALA A 84 34.75 7.34 -18.36
N ARG A 85 35.51 7.56 -19.43
CA ARG A 85 36.17 8.85 -19.71
C ARG A 85 35.24 9.85 -20.43
N SER A 86 34.14 9.38 -20.99
CA SER A 86 33.14 10.21 -21.69
C SER A 86 31.74 9.65 -21.53
N VAL A 87 30.74 10.43 -21.97
CA VAL A 87 29.34 10.03 -21.92
C VAL A 87 29.01 8.97 -22.98
N ALA A 88 29.72 8.99 -24.13
CA ALA A 88 29.39 8.13 -25.27
C ALA A 88 29.28 6.62 -24.94
N PRO A 89 30.19 5.97 -24.21
CA PRO A 89 30.09 4.54 -23.87
C PRO A 89 29.01 4.26 -22.83
N LEU A 90 28.54 5.26 -22.08
CA LEU A 90 27.52 5.11 -21.04
C LEU A 90 26.10 5.28 -21.58
N THR A 91 25.94 6.04 -22.68
CA THR A 91 24.63 6.28 -23.29
C THR A 91 23.89 5.00 -23.68
N PRO A 92 24.50 4.01 -24.35
CA PRO A 92 23.84 2.75 -24.67
C PRO A 92 23.44 1.95 -23.41
N LEU A 93 24.18 2.08 -22.31
CA LEU A 93 23.84 1.45 -21.03
C LEU A 93 22.62 2.11 -20.37
N LEU A 94 22.50 3.43 -20.49
CA LEU A 94 21.34 4.19 -20.01
C LEU A 94 20.08 3.85 -20.80
N THR A 95 20.18 3.88 -22.15
CA THR A 95 19.04 3.55 -23.02
C THR A 95 18.60 2.09 -22.92
N ALA A 96 19.53 1.17 -22.63
CA ALA A 96 19.23 -0.23 -22.35
C ALA A 96 18.74 -0.49 -20.90
N GLY A 97 18.60 0.56 -20.06
CA GLY A 97 18.18 0.44 -18.68
C GLY A 97 19.17 -0.28 -17.75
N ARG A 98 20.40 -0.50 -18.22
CA ARG A 98 21.48 -1.16 -17.43
C ARG A 98 22.05 -0.25 -16.34
N ILE A 99 22.01 1.07 -16.57
CA ILE A 99 22.30 2.12 -15.59
C ILE A 99 21.11 3.08 -15.53
N ARG A 100 20.91 3.74 -14.40
CA ARG A 100 19.78 4.63 -14.15
C ARG A 100 20.12 6.11 -14.28
N ALA A 101 21.41 6.44 -14.21
CA ALA A 101 21.90 7.81 -14.41
C ALA A 101 23.32 7.81 -14.92
N ILE A 102 23.72 8.94 -15.50
CA ILE A 102 25.11 9.27 -15.85
C ILE A 102 25.45 10.57 -15.10
N VAL A 103 26.48 10.52 -14.27
CA VAL A 103 27.08 11.69 -13.63
C VAL A 103 28.28 12.14 -14.50
N VAL A 104 28.22 13.36 -14.99
CA VAL A 104 29.30 13.92 -15.85
C VAL A 104 30.11 14.90 -15.04
N ILE A 105 31.37 14.59 -14.85
CA ILE A 105 32.38 15.49 -14.25
C ILE A 105 33.15 16.14 -15.42
N PRO A 106 32.92 17.43 -15.71
CA PRO A 106 33.45 18.06 -16.91
C PRO A 106 34.98 18.25 -16.87
N ALA A 107 35.59 18.39 -18.04
CA ALA A 107 37.04 18.50 -18.19
C ALA A 107 37.68 19.74 -17.53
N ASP A 108 36.88 20.77 -17.26
CA ASP A 108 37.32 22.01 -16.61
C ASP A 108 36.97 22.05 -15.10
N PHE A 109 36.54 20.92 -14.53
CA PHE A 109 36.08 20.85 -13.13
C PHE A 109 37.11 21.35 -12.14
N GLY A 110 38.34 20.83 -12.20
CA GLY A 110 39.44 21.22 -11.30
C GLY A 110 39.90 22.68 -11.50
N LYS A 111 39.92 23.16 -12.76
CA LYS A 111 40.30 24.53 -13.09
C LYS A 111 39.25 25.54 -12.51
N ARG A 112 37.97 25.26 -12.70
CA ARG A 112 36.88 26.09 -12.15
C ARG A 112 36.92 26.14 -10.63
N ARG A 113 37.15 24.98 -10.01
CA ARG A 113 37.26 24.87 -8.57
C ARG A 113 38.45 25.65 -8.02
N ALA A 114 39.61 25.51 -8.61
CA ALA A 114 40.83 26.28 -8.22
C ALA A 114 40.66 27.80 -8.37
N ALA A 115 39.80 28.24 -9.31
CA ALA A 115 39.47 29.65 -9.53
C ALA A 115 38.37 30.15 -8.59
N GLY A 116 37.88 29.36 -7.62
CA GLY A 116 36.76 29.72 -6.74
C GLY A 116 35.42 29.86 -7.47
N ARG A 117 35.34 29.40 -8.70
CA ARG A 117 34.10 29.43 -9.51
C ARG A 117 33.34 28.12 -9.30
N GLY A 118 32.03 28.19 -9.28
CA GLY A 118 31.20 26.99 -9.18
C GLY A 118 31.55 25.96 -10.26
N ALA A 119 31.81 24.73 -9.87
CA ALA A 119 32.14 23.61 -10.77
C ALA A 119 30.90 22.71 -10.91
N PRO A 120 30.01 22.97 -11.90
CA PRO A 120 28.76 22.22 -12.05
C PRO A 120 29.03 20.77 -12.48
N VAL A 121 28.32 19.85 -11.90
CA VAL A 121 28.28 18.44 -12.29
C VAL A 121 26.91 18.18 -12.92
N GLN A 122 26.90 17.61 -14.11
CA GLN A 122 25.65 17.27 -14.77
C GLN A 122 25.21 15.86 -14.37
N ILE A 123 23.93 15.71 -14.02
CA ILE A 123 23.33 14.41 -13.74
C ILE A 123 22.26 14.16 -14.80
N ILE A 124 22.45 13.14 -15.62
CA ILE A 124 21.53 12.71 -16.67
C ILE A 124 20.82 11.47 -16.17
N THR A 125 19.51 11.51 -16.00
CA THR A 125 18.69 10.40 -15.49
C THR A 125 17.75 9.86 -16.56
N ASP A 126 17.37 8.60 -16.43
CA ASP A 126 16.35 7.97 -17.27
C ASP A 126 14.95 8.47 -16.86
N GLY A 127 14.36 9.32 -17.67
CA GLY A 127 13.03 9.89 -17.42
C GLY A 127 11.85 8.94 -17.68
N SER A 128 12.09 7.73 -18.18
CA SER A 128 11.02 6.73 -18.40
C SER A 128 10.41 6.23 -17.08
N THR A 129 11.18 6.32 -15.99
CA THR A 129 10.74 6.03 -14.63
C THR A 129 10.94 7.24 -13.72
N PRO A 130 10.02 8.22 -13.70
CA PRO A 130 10.22 9.53 -13.05
C PRO A 130 10.58 9.45 -11.58
N GLN A 131 9.98 8.52 -10.83
CA GLN A 131 10.26 8.32 -9.41
C GLN A 131 11.72 7.87 -9.18
N VAL A 132 12.20 6.88 -9.96
CA VAL A 132 13.58 6.40 -9.87
C VAL A 132 14.55 7.50 -10.27
N ALA A 133 14.24 8.26 -11.33
CA ALA A 133 15.04 9.38 -11.80
C ALA A 133 15.20 10.45 -10.70
N SER A 134 14.13 10.82 -10.02
CA SER A 134 14.14 11.78 -8.91
C SER A 134 14.97 11.29 -7.72
N PHE A 135 14.83 10.03 -7.33
CA PHE A 135 15.62 9.48 -6.22
C PHE A 135 17.10 9.40 -6.56
N VAL A 136 17.45 8.89 -7.75
CA VAL A 136 18.84 8.78 -8.17
C VAL A 136 19.48 10.16 -8.29
N GLY A 137 18.75 11.15 -8.82
CA GLY A 137 19.23 12.53 -8.89
C GLY A 137 19.48 13.13 -7.51
N ALA A 138 18.54 12.96 -6.57
CA ALA A 138 18.68 13.46 -5.21
C ALA A 138 19.86 12.79 -4.45
N TYR A 139 20.03 11.48 -4.59
CA TYR A 139 21.15 10.78 -3.98
C TYR A 139 22.51 11.18 -4.61
N ALA A 140 22.56 11.36 -5.91
CA ALA A 140 23.76 11.80 -6.60
C ALA A 140 24.18 13.21 -6.14
N GLU A 141 23.22 14.11 -6.00
CA GLU A 141 23.48 15.45 -5.45
C GLU A 141 23.90 15.38 -3.98
N GLY A 142 23.30 14.49 -3.18
CA GLY A 142 23.68 14.28 -1.78
C GLY A 142 25.15 13.81 -1.65
N VAL A 143 25.61 12.90 -2.50
CA VAL A 143 27.02 12.47 -2.53
C VAL A 143 27.96 13.63 -2.90
N ARG A 144 27.57 14.44 -3.89
CA ARG A 144 28.34 15.64 -4.28
C ARG A 144 28.45 16.63 -3.15
N GLN A 145 27.34 16.89 -2.42
CA GLN A 145 27.34 17.82 -1.29
C GLN A 145 28.20 17.31 -0.12
N SER A 146 28.09 16.02 0.24
CA SER A 146 28.90 15.43 1.29
C SER A 146 30.39 15.52 0.96
N TRP A 147 30.77 15.20 -0.27
CA TRP A 147 32.15 15.32 -0.73
C TRP A 147 32.66 16.78 -0.70
N ALA A 148 31.83 17.75 -1.12
CA ALA A 148 32.20 19.17 -1.07
C ALA A 148 32.42 19.66 0.36
N GLN A 149 31.63 19.17 1.33
CA GLN A 149 31.81 19.47 2.74
C GLN A 149 33.11 18.89 3.32
N GLU A 150 33.46 17.64 2.95
CA GLU A 150 34.67 16.96 3.42
C GLU A 150 35.93 17.61 2.88
N THR A 151 35.90 18.13 1.64
CA THR A 151 37.07 18.69 0.96
C THR A 151 37.29 20.20 1.18
N GLY A 152 36.53 20.82 2.07
CA GLY A 152 36.72 22.22 2.45
C GLY A 152 36.20 23.27 1.46
N ASP A 153 35.55 22.86 0.37
CA ASP A 153 34.93 23.79 -0.60
C ASP A 153 33.75 24.56 0.01
N GLY A 154 33.33 24.14 1.19
CA GLY A 154 32.29 24.83 1.96
C GLY A 154 32.74 26.09 2.68
N ALA A 155 34.03 26.50 2.61
CA ALA A 155 34.48 27.68 3.35
C ALA A 155 34.00 29.03 2.75
N ALA A 156 33.76 29.06 1.41
CA ALA A 156 33.22 30.24 0.74
C ALA A 156 31.67 30.23 0.60
N ALA A 157 31.05 29.07 0.80
CA ALA A 157 29.60 28.89 0.72
C ALA A 157 29.12 27.93 1.82
N ARG A 158 29.53 28.17 3.08
CA ARG A 158 28.79 27.56 4.20
C ARG A 158 27.42 28.20 4.19
N PRO A 159 26.34 27.49 3.84
CA PRO A 159 25.05 28.00 4.20
C PRO A 159 25.06 28.22 5.71
N ALA A 160 24.60 29.36 6.17
CA ALA A 160 24.56 29.71 7.60
C ALA A 160 23.76 28.67 8.44
N ILE A 161 23.16 27.71 7.79
CA ILE A 161 22.37 26.61 8.35
C ILE A 161 22.80 25.31 7.67
N ALA A 162 23.45 24.41 8.37
CA ALA A 162 23.70 23.04 7.94
C ALA A 162 22.40 22.24 8.12
N LEU A 163 21.73 21.87 7.01
CA LEU A 163 20.59 20.97 7.05
C LEU A 163 21.12 19.54 7.30
N ALA A 164 20.83 19.00 8.48
CA ALA A 164 21.02 17.59 8.79
C ALA A 164 19.66 16.87 8.61
N PRO A 165 19.34 16.30 7.45
CA PRO A 165 18.07 15.63 7.23
C PRO A 165 17.98 14.43 8.17
N ARG A 166 16.97 14.42 9.04
CA ARG A 166 16.66 13.31 9.93
C ARG A 166 15.33 12.70 9.53
N TYR A 167 15.35 11.49 9.01
CA TYR A 167 14.14 10.76 8.66
C TYR A 167 13.57 10.08 9.90
N TRP A 168 12.36 10.47 10.26
CA TRP A 168 11.62 9.87 11.37
C TRP A 168 10.84 8.66 10.85
N PHE A 169 10.61 7.66 11.70
CA PHE A 169 9.78 6.48 11.45
C PHE A 169 10.37 5.43 10.49
N ASN A 170 11.04 5.81 9.41
CA ASN A 170 11.74 4.91 8.49
C ASN A 170 13.14 5.44 8.15
N PRO A 171 14.10 5.46 9.12
CA PRO A 171 15.42 6.05 8.93
C PRO A 171 16.23 5.40 7.81
N GLU A 172 15.97 4.12 7.56
CA GLU A 172 16.64 3.34 6.52
C GLU A 172 16.00 3.51 5.15
N LEU A 173 14.92 4.29 5.05
CA LEU A 173 14.15 4.54 3.83
C LEU A 173 13.76 3.24 3.09
N LYS A 174 13.55 2.15 3.82
CA LYS A 174 13.13 0.88 3.25
C LYS A 174 11.70 0.99 2.71
N SER A 175 11.52 0.82 1.42
CA SER A 175 10.22 0.84 0.74
C SER A 175 9.26 -0.22 1.29
N ARG A 176 9.80 -1.36 1.70
CA ARG A 176 9.04 -2.45 2.31
C ARG A 176 8.26 -2.01 3.55
N ASN A 177 8.83 -1.12 4.38
CA ASN A 177 8.16 -0.63 5.58
C ASN A 177 6.89 0.18 5.27
N PHE A 178 6.84 0.78 4.08
CA PHE A 178 5.68 1.52 3.59
C PHE A 178 4.74 0.63 2.77
N LEU A 179 5.30 -0.18 1.85
CA LEU A 179 4.51 -0.98 0.91
C LEU A 179 3.75 -2.12 1.59
N VAL A 180 4.37 -2.82 2.55
CA VAL A 180 3.73 -3.99 3.16
C VAL A 180 2.48 -3.62 3.96
N PRO A 181 2.47 -2.61 4.85
CA PRO A 181 1.23 -2.18 5.52
C PRO A 181 0.16 -1.69 4.53
N GLY A 182 0.56 -0.94 3.50
CA GLY A 182 -0.35 -0.52 2.45
C GLY A 182 -0.95 -1.70 1.67
N ALA A 183 -0.13 -2.69 1.33
CA ALA A 183 -0.58 -3.92 0.67
C ALA A 183 -1.58 -4.70 1.54
N ILE A 184 -1.35 -4.78 2.86
CA ILE A 184 -2.31 -5.39 3.80
C ILE A 184 -3.67 -4.70 3.68
N ALA A 185 -3.73 -3.36 3.63
CA ALA A 185 -4.97 -2.63 3.49
C ALA A 185 -5.72 -2.98 2.19
N ILE A 186 -5.00 -3.09 1.07
CA ILE A 186 -5.57 -3.48 -0.24
C ILE A 186 -6.08 -4.92 -0.22
N VAL A 187 -5.28 -5.82 0.32
CA VAL A 187 -5.65 -7.24 0.48
C VAL A 187 -6.90 -7.38 1.33
N MET A 188 -6.97 -6.66 2.46
CA MET A 188 -8.13 -6.69 3.35
C MET A 188 -9.39 -6.11 2.70
N THR A 189 -9.25 -5.08 1.87
CA THR A 189 -10.38 -4.56 1.06
C THR A 189 -10.93 -5.66 0.16
N MET A 190 -10.06 -6.35 -0.55
CA MET A 190 -10.45 -7.41 -1.46
C MET A 190 -11.07 -8.60 -0.71
N VAL A 191 -10.43 -9.08 0.35
CA VAL A 191 -10.91 -10.21 1.17
C VAL A 191 -12.29 -9.89 1.76
N GLY A 192 -12.43 -8.74 2.43
CA GLY A 192 -13.69 -8.34 3.07
C GLY A 192 -14.83 -8.23 2.07
N THR A 193 -14.62 -7.54 0.95
CA THR A 193 -15.66 -7.32 -0.05
C THR A 193 -15.98 -8.59 -0.83
N LEU A 194 -14.96 -9.35 -1.28
CA LEU A 194 -15.17 -10.53 -2.11
C LEU A 194 -15.84 -11.67 -1.34
N LEU A 195 -15.42 -11.92 -0.08
CA LEU A 195 -16.05 -12.95 0.74
C LEU A 195 -17.53 -12.70 0.93
N THR A 196 -17.93 -11.45 1.21
CA THR A 196 -19.35 -11.13 1.45
C THR A 196 -20.13 -10.90 0.16
N ALA A 197 -19.49 -10.56 -0.95
CA ALA A 197 -20.12 -10.49 -2.25
C ALA A 197 -20.71 -11.83 -2.70
N LEU A 198 -20.13 -12.95 -2.26
CA LEU A 198 -20.61 -14.29 -2.59
C LEU A 198 -21.74 -14.81 -1.67
N VAL A 199 -21.94 -14.20 -0.50
CA VAL A 199 -22.75 -14.78 0.58
C VAL A 199 -24.22 -14.90 0.22
N VAL A 200 -24.87 -13.80 -0.15
CA VAL A 200 -26.32 -13.76 -0.48
C VAL A 200 -26.56 -14.29 -1.88
N ALA A 201 -25.69 -13.95 -2.82
CA ALA A 201 -25.75 -14.44 -4.21
C ALA A 201 -25.74 -15.98 -4.27
N ARG A 202 -24.94 -16.62 -3.41
CA ARG A 202 -24.88 -18.09 -3.29
C ARG A 202 -26.21 -18.69 -2.84
N GLU A 203 -26.91 -18.04 -1.91
CA GLU A 203 -28.24 -18.53 -1.45
C GLU A 203 -29.30 -18.38 -2.55
N TRP A 204 -29.23 -17.32 -3.36
CA TRP A 204 -30.11 -17.15 -4.51
C TRP A 204 -29.86 -18.20 -5.60
N GLU A 205 -28.63 -18.43 -5.99
CA GLU A 205 -28.28 -19.43 -7.03
C GLU A 205 -28.62 -20.86 -6.62
N ARG A 206 -28.57 -21.17 -5.32
CA ARG A 206 -28.93 -22.50 -4.81
C ARG A 206 -30.41 -22.67 -4.56
N GLY A 207 -31.22 -21.63 -4.75
CA GLY A 207 -32.66 -21.66 -4.43
C GLY A 207 -32.97 -21.74 -2.92
N THR A 208 -31.95 -21.66 -2.06
CA THR A 208 -32.12 -21.76 -0.60
C THR A 208 -32.65 -20.48 0.01
N MET A 209 -32.59 -19.37 -0.70
CA MET A 209 -33.11 -18.08 -0.22
C MET A 209 -34.65 -18.11 -0.02
N GLU A 210 -35.39 -18.76 -0.92
CA GLU A 210 -36.85 -18.94 -0.81
C GLU A 210 -37.20 -19.76 0.43
N ALA A 211 -36.48 -20.86 0.67
CA ALA A 211 -36.66 -21.68 1.86
C ALA A 211 -36.41 -20.88 3.14
N ILE A 212 -35.36 -20.03 3.18
CA ILE A 212 -35.06 -19.16 4.32
C ILE A 212 -36.20 -18.12 4.54
N MET A 213 -36.73 -17.56 3.45
CA MET A 213 -37.86 -16.61 3.54
C MET A 213 -39.13 -17.23 4.11
N ALA A 214 -39.35 -18.52 3.89
CA ALA A 214 -40.48 -19.27 4.45
C ALA A 214 -40.33 -19.58 5.95
N THR A 215 -39.12 -19.40 6.51
CA THR A 215 -38.85 -19.64 7.93
C THR A 215 -39.19 -18.40 8.79
N PRO A 216 -39.42 -18.54 10.10
CA PRO A 216 -39.64 -17.42 11.02
C PRO A 216 -38.34 -16.65 11.36
N VAL A 217 -37.27 -16.83 10.59
CA VAL A 217 -35.97 -16.13 10.75
C VAL A 217 -36.12 -14.67 10.28
N SER A 218 -35.67 -13.73 11.11
CA SER A 218 -35.62 -12.33 10.72
C SER A 218 -34.44 -12.09 9.76
N MET A 219 -34.57 -11.10 8.86
CA MET A 219 -33.49 -10.72 7.95
C MET A 219 -32.22 -10.29 8.71
N ALA A 220 -32.37 -9.67 9.88
CA ALA A 220 -31.23 -9.31 10.73
C ALA A 220 -30.50 -10.54 11.29
N GLU A 221 -31.24 -11.56 11.76
CA GLU A 221 -30.64 -12.84 12.19
C GLU A 221 -29.90 -13.53 11.03
N PHE A 222 -30.53 -13.56 9.85
CA PHE A 222 -29.93 -14.14 8.65
C PHE A 222 -28.62 -13.44 8.31
N LEU A 223 -28.62 -12.12 8.14
CA LEU A 223 -27.42 -11.37 7.77
C LEU A 223 -26.35 -11.43 8.86
N ALA A 224 -26.72 -11.31 10.14
CA ALA A 224 -25.74 -11.43 11.23
C ALA A 224 -25.10 -12.82 11.29
N SER A 225 -25.90 -13.89 11.08
CA SER A 225 -25.36 -15.26 11.05
C SER A 225 -24.37 -15.50 9.91
N LYS A 226 -24.53 -14.80 8.81
CA LYS A 226 -23.61 -14.84 7.67
C LYS A 226 -22.37 -13.98 7.90
N LEU A 227 -22.56 -12.73 8.32
CA LEU A 227 -21.46 -11.75 8.42
C LEU A 227 -20.48 -12.02 9.55
N LEU A 228 -20.96 -12.46 10.72
CA LEU A 228 -20.07 -12.67 11.88
C LEU A 228 -18.96 -13.68 11.64
N PRO A 229 -19.19 -14.87 11.05
CA PRO A 229 -18.12 -15.81 10.75
C PRO A 229 -17.10 -15.25 9.72
N TYR A 230 -17.58 -14.52 8.71
CA TYR A 230 -16.69 -13.90 7.72
C TYR A 230 -15.90 -12.74 8.31
N PHE A 231 -16.48 -11.99 9.25
CA PHE A 231 -15.77 -10.97 10.02
C PHE A 231 -14.61 -11.56 10.82
N VAL A 232 -14.86 -12.65 11.55
CA VAL A 232 -13.81 -13.35 12.31
C VAL A 232 -12.74 -13.92 11.38
N LEU A 233 -13.15 -14.50 10.25
CA LEU A 233 -12.24 -15.04 9.26
C LEU A 233 -11.34 -13.94 8.66
N ALA A 234 -11.90 -12.78 8.34
CA ALA A 234 -11.16 -11.64 7.82
C ALA A 234 -10.19 -11.05 8.86
N LEU A 235 -10.58 -10.99 10.14
CA LEU A 235 -9.67 -10.61 11.22
C LEU A 235 -8.52 -11.63 11.37
N GLY A 236 -8.81 -12.91 11.23
CA GLY A 236 -7.79 -13.96 11.20
C GLY A 236 -6.81 -13.77 10.04
N SER A 237 -7.32 -13.49 8.84
CA SER A 237 -6.51 -13.16 7.67
C SER A 237 -5.61 -11.94 7.91
N MET A 238 -6.16 -10.86 8.50
CA MET A 238 -5.40 -9.67 8.89
C MET A 238 -4.26 -10.00 9.85
N THR A 239 -4.55 -10.82 10.85
CA THR A 239 -3.56 -11.25 11.84
C THR A 239 -2.44 -12.05 11.20
N ILE A 240 -2.76 -12.99 10.31
CA ILE A 240 -1.77 -13.77 9.55
C ILE A 240 -0.91 -12.85 8.68
N CYS A 241 -1.52 -11.93 7.93
CA CYS A 241 -0.79 -10.96 7.12
C CYS A 241 0.15 -10.09 7.96
N THR A 242 -0.30 -9.64 9.13
CA THR A 242 0.52 -8.86 10.06
C THR A 242 1.69 -9.67 10.61
N LEU A 243 1.47 -10.92 11.01
CA LEU A 243 2.53 -11.81 11.48
C LEU A 243 3.59 -12.04 10.40
N ILE A 244 3.18 -12.25 9.15
CA ILE A 244 4.10 -12.38 8.02
C ILE A 244 4.87 -11.08 7.79
N ALA A 245 4.20 -9.93 7.85
CA ALA A 245 4.85 -8.64 7.72
C ALA A 245 5.97 -8.44 8.75
N VAL A 246 5.73 -8.83 9.99
CA VAL A 246 6.68 -8.69 11.09
C VAL A 246 7.77 -9.76 11.05
N LEU A 247 7.39 -11.04 10.92
CA LEU A 247 8.32 -12.18 11.06
C LEU A 247 9.11 -12.45 9.77
N ALA A 248 8.46 -12.42 8.61
CA ALA A 248 9.11 -12.75 7.35
C ALA A 248 9.74 -11.52 6.68
N PHE A 249 9.06 -10.38 6.71
CA PHE A 249 9.55 -9.15 6.07
C PHE A 249 10.30 -8.21 7.01
N HIS A 250 10.32 -8.50 8.30
CA HIS A 250 10.97 -7.69 9.34
C HIS A 250 10.50 -6.21 9.31
N VAL A 251 9.22 -6.00 8.97
CA VAL A 251 8.61 -4.67 9.03
C VAL A 251 8.40 -4.32 10.51
N PRO A 252 8.84 -3.13 10.96
CA PRO A 252 8.68 -2.73 12.35
C PRO A 252 7.18 -2.68 12.71
N PHE A 253 6.85 -3.13 13.91
CA PHE A 253 5.51 -3.02 14.48
C PHE A 253 5.63 -2.28 15.82
N ARG A 254 5.34 -0.98 15.82
CA ARG A 254 5.56 -0.09 16.97
C ARG A 254 4.29 0.20 17.77
N GLY A 255 3.14 0.01 17.16
CA GLY A 255 1.85 0.18 17.80
C GLY A 255 1.42 -1.04 18.61
N SER A 256 0.26 -0.95 19.23
CA SER A 256 -0.33 -2.04 20.00
C SER A 256 -1.17 -2.98 19.12
N PRO A 257 -1.22 -4.28 19.44
CA PRO A 257 -2.17 -5.21 18.80
C PRO A 257 -3.63 -4.79 19.00
N PHE A 258 -3.93 -4.08 20.09
CA PHE A 258 -5.26 -3.55 20.36
C PHE A 258 -5.65 -2.46 19.35
N ALA A 259 -4.76 -1.51 19.06
CA ALA A 259 -5.01 -0.48 18.04
C ALA A 259 -5.23 -1.12 16.67
N LEU A 260 -4.40 -2.11 16.29
CA LEU A 260 -4.59 -2.87 15.07
C LEU A 260 -5.96 -3.55 15.01
N LEU A 261 -6.38 -4.21 16.09
CA LEU A 261 -7.68 -4.88 16.17
C LEU A 261 -8.84 -3.89 15.99
N VAL A 262 -8.78 -2.74 16.65
CA VAL A 262 -9.81 -1.70 16.56
C VAL A 262 -9.90 -1.14 15.13
N ILE A 263 -8.76 -0.78 14.53
CA ILE A 263 -8.71 -0.24 13.17
C ILE A 263 -9.19 -1.27 12.15
N ALA A 264 -8.70 -2.52 12.25
CA ALA A 264 -9.12 -3.61 11.38
C ALA A 264 -10.63 -3.90 11.50
N SER A 265 -11.16 -3.94 12.73
CA SER A 265 -12.58 -4.15 12.98
C SER A 265 -13.42 -3.02 12.38
N ALA A 266 -13.01 -1.77 12.57
CA ALA A 266 -13.70 -0.62 12.01
C ALA A 266 -13.70 -0.65 10.46
N PHE A 267 -12.60 -1.06 9.84
CA PHE A 267 -12.49 -1.17 8.39
C PHE A 267 -13.32 -2.32 7.81
N LEU A 268 -13.38 -3.44 8.50
CA LEU A 268 -14.16 -4.59 8.02
C LEU A 268 -15.67 -4.27 7.94
N VAL A 269 -16.17 -3.33 8.73
CA VAL A 269 -17.59 -2.92 8.65
C VAL A 269 -17.95 -2.41 7.25
N PRO A 270 -17.30 -1.40 6.66
CA PRO A 270 -17.62 -0.97 5.29
C PRO A 270 -17.25 -2.02 4.23
N ALA A 271 -16.17 -2.76 4.39
CA ALA A 271 -15.74 -3.77 3.41
C ALA A 271 -16.79 -4.91 3.28
N LEU A 272 -17.22 -5.44 4.42
CA LEU A 272 -18.27 -6.47 4.46
C LEU A 272 -19.64 -5.91 4.01
N GLY A 273 -19.96 -4.67 4.38
CA GLY A 273 -21.18 -3.98 3.97
C GLY A 273 -21.25 -3.75 2.47
N GLN A 274 -20.14 -3.34 1.83
CA GLN A 274 -20.05 -3.16 0.39
C GLN A 274 -20.24 -4.49 -0.34
N GLY A 275 -19.55 -5.55 0.08
CA GLY A 275 -19.72 -6.87 -0.51
C GLY A 275 -21.13 -7.40 -0.35
N LEU A 276 -21.74 -7.23 0.83
CA LEU A 276 -23.12 -7.62 1.07
C LEU A 276 -24.11 -6.88 0.14
N LEU A 277 -23.92 -5.58 -0.05
CA LEU A 277 -24.76 -4.77 -0.96
C LEU A 277 -24.67 -5.31 -2.39
N ILE A 278 -23.44 -5.58 -2.88
CA ILE A 278 -23.21 -6.16 -4.20
C ILE A 278 -23.90 -7.52 -4.31
N SER A 279 -23.71 -8.38 -3.31
CA SER A 279 -24.30 -9.72 -3.27
C SER A 279 -25.82 -9.71 -3.35
N ALA A 280 -26.45 -8.81 -2.58
CA ALA A 280 -27.90 -8.68 -2.55
C ALA A 280 -28.49 -8.11 -3.85
N ALA A 281 -27.74 -7.21 -4.51
CA ALA A 281 -28.18 -6.57 -5.75
C ALA A 281 -28.05 -7.50 -6.97
N THR A 282 -26.99 -8.32 -7.03
CA THR A 282 -26.67 -9.12 -8.22
C THR A 282 -27.36 -10.49 -8.26
N LYS A 283 -27.61 -11.08 -7.09
CA LYS A 283 -28.19 -12.43 -6.93
C LYS A 283 -27.43 -13.54 -7.71
N ASN A 284 -26.24 -13.26 -8.23
CA ASN A 284 -25.41 -14.17 -9.01
C ASN A 284 -23.96 -14.05 -8.53
N GLN A 285 -23.30 -15.17 -8.18
CA GLN A 285 -21.96 -15.19 -7.60
C GLN A 285 -20.89 -14.69 -8.57
N PHE A 286 -20.98 -15.07 -9.85
CA PHE A 286 -20.00 -14.66 -10.84
C PHE A 286 -20.05 -13.15 -11.06
N VAL A 287 -21.24 -12.59 -11.27
CA VAL A 287 -21.43 -11.15 -11.44
C VAL A 287 -21.05 -10.38 -10.16
N ALA A 288 -21.42 -10.90 -8.98
CA ALA A 288 -21.04 -10.31 -7.70
C ALA A 288 -19.53 -10.22 -7.52
N SER A 289 -18.79 -11.28 -7.85
CA SER A 289 -17.33 -11.27 -7.73
C SER A 289 -16.67 -10.28 -8.68
N GLN A 290 -17.15 -10.17 -9.91
CA GLN A 290 -16.66 -9.20 -10.91
C GLN A 290 -16.89 -7.76 -10.43
N ILE A 291 -18.11 -7.44 -9.98
CA ILE A 291 -18.44 -6.11 -9.48
C ILE A 291 -17.62 -5.79 -8.21
N ALA A 292 -17.43 -6.75 -7.31
CA ALA A 292 -16.60 -6.58 -6.11
C ALA A 292 -15.15 -6.24 -6.47
N LEU A 293 -14.55 -6.94 -7.43
CA LEU A 293 -13.19 -6.66 -7.90
C LEU A 293 -13.09 -5.26 -8.53
N ILE A 294 -14.03 -4.90 -9.39
CA ILE A 294 -13.99 -3.61 -10.09
C ILE A 294 -14.30 -2.44 -9.14
N SER A 295 -15.30 -2.59 -8.26
CA SER A 295 -15.77 -1.47 -7.43
C SER A 295 -15.04 -1.30 -6.11
N ALA A 296 -14.41 -2.34 -5.58
CA ALA A 296 -13.69 -2.28 -4.31
C ALA A 296 -12.17 -2.36 -4.51
N PHE A 297 -11.67 -3.44 -5.13
CA PHE A 297 -10.22 -3.65 -5.24
C PHE A 297 -9.56 -2.61 -6.15
N LEU A 298 -10.09 -2.34 -7.34
CA LEU A 298 -9.45 -1.45 -8.29
C LEU A 298 -9.36 0.01 -7.78
N PRO A 299 -10.44 0.62 -7.23
CA PRO A 299 -10.33 1.93 -6.60
C PRO A 299 -9.43 1.93 -5.36
N ALA A 300 -9.47 0.89 -4.53
CA ALA A 300 -8.59 0.77 -3.38
C ALA A 300 -7.11 0.75 -3.81
N PHE A 301 -6.76 0.02 -4.86
CA PHE A 301 -5.40 -0.09 -5.36
C PHE A 301 -4.89 1.22 -5.96
N LEU A 302 -5.71 1.93 -6.77
CA LEU A 302 -5.29 3.12 -7.51
C LEU A 302 -5.50 4.43 -6.76
N LEU A 303 -6.60 4.55 -5.98
CA LEU A 303 -7.08 5.82 -5.45
C LEU A 303 -6.99 5.95 -3.92
N SER A 304 -6.44 4.96 -3.22
CA SER A 304 -6.34 4.98 -1.76
C SER A 304 -5.13 5.72 -1.21
N GLY A 305 -4.18 6.10 -2.06
CA GLY A 305 -2.88 6.63 -1.63
C GLY A 305 -1.81 5.56 -1.41
N PHE A 306 -2.10 4.29 -1.74
CA PHE A 306 -1.15 3.18 -1.62
C PHE A 306 -0.05 3.27 -2.68
N LEU A 307 -0.43 3.27 -3.95
CA LEU A 307 0.53 3.25 -5.06
C LEU A 307 0.93 4.67 -5.48
N PHE A 308 -0.04 5.56 -5.55
CA PHE A 308 0.14 6.95 -5.96
C PHE A 308 -0.24 7.87 -4.82
N GLU A 309 0.60 8.85 -4.53
CA GLU A 309 0.31 9.87 -3.54
C GLU A 309 -0.90 10.72 -3.97
N ILE A 310 -1.89 10.83 -3.09
CA ILE A 310 -3.15 11.53 -3.40
C ILE A 310 -2.90 13.00 -3.74
N SER A 311 -1.92 13.65 -3.11
CA SER A 311 -1.56 15.04 -3.35
C SER A 311 -1.05 15.31 -4.77
N SER A 312 -0.49 14.28 -5.44
CA SER A 312 0.00 14.36 -6.82
C SER A 312 -1.09 14.20 -7.88
N MET A 313 -2.29 13.78 -7.46
CA MET A 313 -3.40 13.55 -8.38
C MET A 313 -4.08 14.89 -8.78
N PRO A 314 -4.72 14.97 -9.97
CA PRO A 314 -5.59 16.10 -10.31
C PRO A 314 -6.74 16.29 -9.31
N LYS A 315 -7.13 17.54 -9.02
CA LYS A 315 -8.17 17.86 -8.03
C LYS A 315 -9.48 17.07 -8.17
N PRO A 316 -10.05 16.83 -9.37
CA PRO A 316 -11.26 16.02 -9.50
C PRO A 316 -11.06 14.57 -9.03
N ILE A 317 -9.89 13.98 -9.31
CA ILE A 317 -9.56 12.62 -8.88
C ILE A 317 -9.37 12.60 -7.36
N GLN A 318 -8.72 13.63 -6.77
CA GLN A 318 -8.62 13.74 -5.32
C GLN A 318 -9.99 13.72 -4.63
N ALA A 319 -11.00 14.40 -5.23
CA ALA A 319 -12.37 14.39 -4.70
C ALA A 319 -12.98 12.96 -4.74
N ILE A 320 -12.74 12.20 -5.80
CA ILE A 320 -13.22 10.81 -5.92
C ILE A 320 -12.57 9.90 -4.87
N THR A 321 -11.31 10.14 -4.50
CA THR A 321 -10.63 9.31 -3.49
C THR A 321 -11.34 9.32 -2.13
N TYR A 322 -12.12 10.34 -1.79
CA TYR A 322 -12.89 10.38 -0.55
C TYR A 322 -13.99 9.31 -0.49
N LEU A 323 -14.42 8.75 -1.62
CA LEU A 323 -15.40 7.67 -1.68
C LEU A 323 -14.77 6.28 -1.48
N VAL A 324 -13.44 6.20 -1.48
CA VAL A 324 -12.70 4.94 -1.37
C VAL A 324 -12.42 4.63 0.10
N THR A 325 -13.02 3.58 0.63
CA THR A 325 -12.89 3.21 2.06
C THR A 325 -11.45 2.87 2.47
N ALA A 326 -10.66 2.28 1.59
CA ALA A 326 -9.25 1.94 1.83
C ALA A 326 -8.38 3.19 2.11
N ARG A 327 -8.75 4.38 1.60
CA ARG A 327 -8.09 5.65 1.91
C ARG A 327 -8.02 5.93 3.41
N TYR A 328 -9.04 5.51 4.15
CA TYR A 328 -9.13 5.74 5.59
C TYR A 328 -8.44 4.65 6.43
N LEU A 329 -8.10 3.50 5.82
CA LEU A 329 -7.37 2.43 6.50
C LEU A 329 -5.85 2.62 6.41
N ILE A 330 -5.32 3.05 5.25
CA ILE A 330 -3.88 3.08 4.99
C ILE A 330 -3.11 3.93 6.00
N PRO A 331 -3.46 5.21 6.26
CA PRO A 331 -2.69 6.04 7.19
C PRO A 331 -2.68 5.50 8.64
N PRO A 332 -3.81 5.07 9.24
CA PRO A 332 -3.78 4.43 10.56
C PRO A 332 -2.94 3.16 10.59
N LEU A 333 -3.03 2.31 9.56
CA LEU A 333 -2.29 1.06 9.52
C LEU A 333 -0.79 1.30 9.40
N GLN A 334 -0.37 2.20 8.51
CA GLN A 334 1.04 2.61 8.41
C GLN A 334 1.56 3.23 9.70
N SER A 335 0.74 4.01 10.41
CA SER A 335 1.10 4.57 11.70
C SER A 335 1.33 3.48 12.75
N VAL A 336 0.44 2.50 12.87
CA VAL A 336 0.61 1.36 13.80
C VAL A 336 1.91 0.62 13.53
N PHE A 337 2.28 0.42 12.27
CA PHE A 337 3.54 -0.25 11.94
C PHE A 337 4.77 0.61 12.22
N MET A 338 4.78 1.90 11.87
CA MET A 338 6.00 2.73 11.86
C MET A 338 6.10 3.74 12.99
N ALA A 339 4.98 4.35 13.39
CA ALA A 339 4.96 5.48 14.32
C ALA A 339 4.47 5.09 15.73
N GLY A 340 3.59 4.09 15.82
CA GLY A 340 2.91 3.72 17.04
C GLY A 340 1.43 4.13 17.06
N ASP A 341 0.85 4.16 18.24
CA ASP A 341 -0.58 4.42 18.43
C ASP A 341 -0.88 5.92 18.44
N LEU A 342 -1.32 6.45 17.29
CA LEU A 342 -1.72 7.85 17.14
C LEU A 342 -3.25 7.96 17.09
N TRP A 343 -3.91 7.93 18.25
CA TRP A 343 -5.36 7.98 18.37
C TRP A 343 -5.99 9.23 17.74
N GLY A 344 -5.28 10.36 17.75
CA GLY A 344 -5.74 11.58 17.05
C GLY A 344 -5.89 11.40 15.54
N LEU A 345 -5.06 10.53 14.93
CA LEU A 345 -5.18 10.11 13.54
C LEU A 345 -6.23 9.01 13.38
N PHE A 346 -6.30 8.07 14.31
CA PHE A 346 -7.17 6.89 14.18
C PHE A 346 -8.66 7.26 14.27
N LEU A 347 -9.06 8.05 15.24
CA LEU A 347 -10.47 8.36 15.51
C LEU A 347 -11.23 8.96 14.31
N PRO A 348 -10.73 9.99 13.60
CA PRO A 348 -11.46 10.53 12.44
C PRO A 348 -11.56 9.53 11.29
N ASN A 349 -10.51 8.70 11.09
CA ASN A 349 -10.52 7.66 10.05
C ASN A 349 -11.50 6.53 10.41
N ILE A 350 -11.53 6.11 11.67
CA ILE A 350 -12.50 5.12 12.18
C ILE A 350 -13.92 5.64 12.01
N ALA A 351 -14.19 6.90 12.36
CA ALA A 351 -15.51 7.51 12.20
C ALA A 351 -15.96 7.51 10.74
N ALA A 352 -15.06 7.88 9.81
CA ALA A 352 -15.35 7.82 8.38
C ALA A 352 -15.64 6.38 7.91
N MET A 353 -14.84 5.40 8.31
CA MET A 353 -15.07 3.99 7.97
C MET A 353 -16.42 3.50 8.48
N LEU A 354 -16.78 3.79 9.72
CA LEU A 354 -18.06 3.40 10.29
C LEU A 354 -19.24 4.10 9.60
N ALA A 355 -19.09 5.35 9.18
CA ALA A 355 -20.09 6.07 8.40
C ALA A 355 -20.37 5.39 7.05
N PHE A 356 -19.30 5.03 6.31
CA PHE A 356 -19.43 4.24 5.08
C PHE A 356 -20.10 2.89 5.33
N GLY A 357 -19.69 2.21 6.39
CA GLY A 357 -20.32 0.94 6.79
C GLY A 357 -21.81 1.09 7.04
N ALA A 358 -22.21 2.11 7.79
CA ALA A 358 -23.63 2.39 8.05
C ALA A 358 -24.43 2.62 6.75
N VAL A 359 -23.85 3.37 5.80
CA VAL A 359 -24.46 3.60 4.48
C VAL A 359 -24.61 2.29 3.71
N PHE A 360 -23.56 1.50 3.59
CA PHE A 360 -23.59 0.23 2.84
C PHE A 360 -24.58 -0.77 3.45
N PHE A 361 -24.59 -0.90 4.78
CA PHE A 361 -25.55 -1.77 5.45
C PHE A 361 -26.98 -1.27 5.29
N ALA A 362 -27.23 0.04 5.41
CA ALA A 362 -28.57 0.60 5.20
C ALA A 362 -29.07 0.32 3.77
N LEU A 363 -28.21 0.48 2.76
CA LEU A 363 -28.52 0.15 1.38
C LEU A 363 -28.75 -1.34 1.18
N ALA A 364 -27.87 -2.19 1.72
CA ALA A 364 -28.02 -3.65 1.65
C ALA A 364 -29.31 -4.13 2.26
N PHE A 365 -29.70 -3.60 3.44
CA PHE A 365 -30.97 -3.91 4.08
C PHE A 365 -32.19 -3.45 3.26
N ARG A 366 -32.10 -2.35 2.53
CA ARG A 366 -33.18 -1.89 1.64
C ARG A 366 -33.35 -2.80 0.45
N VAL A 367 -32.25 -3.27 -0.14
CA VAL A 367 -32.25 -4.17 -1.32
C VAL A 367 -32.68 -5.59 -0.93
N THR A 368 -32.29 -6.07 0.26
CA THR A 368 -32.60 -7.43 0.73
C THR A 368 -33.99 -7.53 1.40
N ARG A 369 -34.97 -6.73 0.98
CA ARG A 369 -36.32 -6.85 1.55
C ARG A 369 -36.96 -8.19 1.19
N LYS A 370 -37.76 -8.76 2.18
CA LYS A 370 -38.62 -9.93 1.92
C LYS A 370 -39.74 -9.50 0.97
N ARG A 371 -39.54 -9.53 -0.34
CA ARG A 371 -40.57 -9.46 -1.37
C ARG A 371 -40.25 -10.54 -2.38
N LEU A 372 -41.22 -11.41 -2.56
CA LEU A 372 -41.33 -12.31 -3.70
C LEU A 372 -41.98 -11.46 -4.81
N ASP A 373 -41.20 -10.69 -5.57
CA ASP A 373 -41.64 -10.09 -6.83
C ASP A 373 -40.91 -10.81 -7.95
#